data_f6b5398555172d38155dac40946814df
#
_entry.id   f6b5398555172d38155dac40946814df
#
_cell.length_a   1.000
_cell.length_b   1.000
_cell.length_c   1.000
_cell.angle_alpha   90.00
_cell.angle_beta   90.00
_cell.angle_gamma   90.00
#
_symmetry.space_group_name_H-M   'P 1'
#
loop_
_entity.id
_entity.type
_entity.pdbx_description
1 polymer ?
#
loop_
_entity_poly.entity_id
_entity_poly.type
_entity_poly.pdbx_seq_one_letter_code
_entity_poly.pdbx_strand_id
1 'polypeptide(L)'
;QIERIVAETYKTIIYASKDGILYIDSSGTIRVRNRVVKAMNNNISLLSKSLQTTLPYLYKSFSEVLKGGQEISGSILTIPKSNITVSASFVPVVVNNNISGVVITLSDITEIQKLENQIRRSLSEKGLRAKYTFDDIIHKSAVIDATIDTARRYAASDSNVIIVGETGTGKELFAQSIHNASSRKNGPFVAINCAALPENLLESELFGYVEGAFTGSVKGGKMGLFEQAHGGTLFLDEIGEISLSTQTKLLRVLQERE
;
A
#
# COMPACT_ATOMS: atom_id res chain seq x y z
N GLN A 1 10.04 -47.10 -0.84
CA GLN A 1 9.74 -46.54 -2.18
C GLN A 1 8.85 -45.28 -2.08
N ILE A 2 7.81 -45.29 -1.23
CA ILE A 2 6.90 -44.14 -1.04
C ILE A 2 7.65 -42.92 -0.48
N GLU A 3 8.48 -43.11 0.55
CA GLU A 3 9.27 -42.02 1.15
C GLU A 3 10.20 -41.31 0.15
N ARG A 4 10.79 -42.08 -0.76
CA ARG A 4 11.66 -41.55 -1.82
C ARG A 4 10.86 -40.73 -2.84
N ILE A 5 9.67 -41.17 -3.22
CA ILE A 5 8.78 -40.44 -4.12
C ILE A 5 8.34 -39.14 -3.47
N VAL A 6 7.94 -39.17 -2.21
CA VAL A 6 7.53 -37.97 -1.43
C VAL A 6 8.68 -36.97 -1.33
N ALA A 7 9.89 -37.43 -1.00
CA ALA A 7 11.07 -36.56 -0.90
C ALA A 7 11.42 -35.89 -2.25
N GLU A 8 11.39 -36.64 -3.37
CA GLU A 8 11.64 -36.07 -4.71
C GLU A 8 10.52 -35.12 -5.14
N THR A 9 9.28 -35.39 -4.75
CA THR A 9 8.15 -34.48 -5.02
C THR A 9 8.34 -33.15 -4.31
N TYR A 10 8.62 -33.14 -3.00
CA TYR A 10 8.89 -31.91 -2.25
C TYR A 10 10.07 -31.14 -2.81
N LYS A 11 11.14 -31.84 -3.15
CA LYS A 11 12.31 -31.23 -3.78
C LYS A 11 11.93 -30.54 -5.11
N THR A 12 11.14 -31.19 -5.94
CA THR A 12 10.67 -30.63 -7.22
C THR A 12 9.81 -29.38 -6.99
N ILE A 13 8.88 -29.41 -6.02
CA ILE A 13 8.04 -28.26 -5.68
C ILE A 13 8.91 -27.05 -5.25
N ILE A 14 9.87 -27.27 -4.35
CA ILE A 14 10.79 -26.23 -3.88
C ILE A 14 11.61 -25.64 -5.05
N TYR A 15 12.10 -26.48 -5.97
CA TYR A 15 12.90 -26.03 -7.11
C TYR A 15 12.08 -25.37 -8.23
N ALA A 16 10.79 -25.70 -8.37
CA ALA A 16 9.89 -25.10 -9.35
C ALA A 16 9.36 -23.73 -8.91
N SER A 17 9.44 -23.40 -7.60
CA SER A 17 8.97 -22.13 -7.09
C SER A 17 9.70 -20.95 -7.75
N LYS A 18 8.93 -19.86 -8.00
CA LYS A 18 9.47 -18.56 -8.44
C LYS A 18 10.00 -17.76 -7.27
N ASP A 19 9.56 -18.06 -6.05
CA ASP A 19 10.05 -17.43 -4.82
C ASP A 19 11.31 -18.12 -4.31
N GLY A 20 12.15 -17.36 -3.62
CA GLY A 20 13.28 -17.89 -2.89
C GLY A 20 12.80 -18.68 -1.68
N ILE A 21 13.26 -19.92 -1.51
CA ILE A 21 12.89 -20.77 -0.37
C ILE A 21 14.16 -21.24 0.34
N LEU A 22 14.18 -21.05 1.67
CA LEU A 22 15.22 -21.49 2.59
C LEU A 22 14.59 -22.31 3.71
N TYR A 23 15.29 -23.37 4.16
CA TYR A 23 15.03 -23.98 5.46
C TYR A 23 16.30 -23.87 6.31
N ILE A 24 16.14 -23.37 7.53
CA ILE A 24 17.19 -23.19 8.52
C ILE A 24 16.80 -24.01 9.75
N ASP A 25 17.71 -24.85 10.23
CA ASP A 25 17.48 -25.65 11.44
C ASP A 25 17.56 -24.80 12.72
N SER A 26 17.21 -25.42 13.86
CA SER A 26 17.25 -24.76 15.17
C SER A 26 18.63 -24.28 15.60
N SER A 27 19.69 -24.81 15.01
CA SER A 27 21.08 -24.33 15.21
C SER A 27 21.44 -23.09 14.41
N GLY A 28 20.53 -22.62 13.53
CA GLY A 28 20.78 -21.51 12.60
C GLY A 28 21.57 -21.91 11.35
N THR A 29 21.66 -23.21 11.05
CA THR A 29 22.35 -23.70 9.85
C THR A 29 21.41 -23.83 8.67
N ILE A 30 21.80 -23.32 7.50
CA ILE A 30 21.03 -23.41 6.26
C ILE A 30 21.09 -24.83 5.71
N ARG A 31 19.98 -25.58 5.74
CA ARG A 31 19.86 -26.98 5.30
C ARG A 31 19.32 -27.12 3.89
N VAL A 32 18.36 -26.27 3.53
CA VAL A 32 17.73 -26.31 2.20
C VAL A 32 17.72 -24.89 1.62
N ARG A 33 17.93 -24.81 0.33
CA ARG A 33 17.70 -23.60 -0.47
C ARG A 33 17.34 -23.99 -1.89
N ASN A 34 16.52 -23.19 -2.56
CA ASN A 34 16.28 -23.36 -4.00
C ASN A 34 17.26 -22.49 -4.84
N ARG A 35 17.10 -22.59 -6.17
CA ARG A 35 17.93 -21.83 -7.12
C ARG A 35 17.75 -20.31 -7.01
N VAL A 36 16.50 -19.86 -6.68
CA VAL A 36 16.14 -18.45 -6.63
C VAL A 36 16.91 -17.74 -5.53
N VAL A 37 16.97 -18.32 -4.32
CA VAL A 37 17.79 -17.75 -3.22
C VAL A 37 19.26 -17.61 -3.61
N LYS A 38 19.80 -18.60 -4.33
CA LYS A 38 21.18 -18.54 -4.80
C LYS A 38 21.39 -17.37 -5.76
N ALA A 39 20.47 -17.17 -6.71
CA ALA A 39 20.54 -16.07 -7.68
C ALA A 39 20.40 -14.70 -6.99
N MET A 40 19.44 -14.54 -6.09
CA MET A 40 19.22 -13.30 -5.32
C MET A 40 20.46 -12.89 -4.51
N ASN A 41 21.26 -13.85 -4.07
CA ASN A 41 22.45 -13.62 -3.24
C ASN A 41 23.76 -13.77 -4.02
N ASN A 42 23.81 -13.31 -5.26
CA ASN A 42 25.02 -13.29 -6.11
C ASN A 42 25.71 -14.67 -6.22
N ASN A 43 24.94 -15.73 -6.27
CA ASN A 43 25.40 -17.12 -6.40
C ASN A 43 26.34 -17.63 -5.28
N ILE A 44 26.30 -17.00 -4.10
CA ILE A 44 27.11 -17.44 -2.95
C ILE A 44 26.70 -18.86 -2.54
N SER A 45 27.68 -19.66 -2.08
CA SER A 45 27.41 -20.97 -1.49
C SER A 45 26.78 -20.78 -0.09
N LEU A 46 25.55 -21.27 0.09
CA LEU A 46 24.75 -21.06 1.31
C LEU A 46 24.58 -22.32 2.16
N LEU A 47 24.54 -23.51 1.52
CA LEU A 47 24.29 -24.77 2.22
C LEU A 47 25.35 -25.08 3.29
N SER A 48 24.88 -25.60 4.41
CA SER A 48 25.70 -25.98 5.60
C SER A 48 26.45 -24.80 6.24
N LYS A 49 26.04 -23.55 5.93
CA LYS A 49 26.58 -22.33 6.55
C LYS A 49 25.62 -21.74 7.55
N SER A 50 26.16 -20.98 8.52
CA SER A 50 25.35 -20.25 9.49
C SER A 50 24.61 -19.09 8.81
N LEU A 51 23.30 -18.97 9.13
CA LEU A 51 22.46 -17.86 8.68
C LEU A 51 23.01 -16.52 9.14
N GLN A 52 23.44 -16.44 10.41
CA GLN A 52 23.94 -15.20 11.02
C GLN A 52 25.13 -14.60 10.29
N THR A 53 26.04 -15.43 9.79
CA THR A 53 27.24 -14.96 9.09
C THR A 53 27.02 -14.76 7.60
N THR A 54 26.11 -15.54 7.00
CA THR A 54 25.95 -15.56 5.54
C THR A 54 24.84 -14.64 5.06
N LEU A 55 23.71 -14.59 5.78
CA LEU A 55 22.53 -13.76 5.47
C LEU A 55 22.06 -13.03 6.75
N PRO A 56 22.87 -12.13 7.30
CA PRO A 56 22.60 -11.50 8.61
C PRO A 56 21.30 -10.69 8.63
N TYR A 57 20.85 -10.18 7.48
CA TYR A 57 19.61 -9.41 7.35
C TYR A 57 18.33 -10.25 7.60
N LEU A 58 18.41 -11.60 7.57
CA LEU A 58 17.31 -12.51 7.91
C LEU A 58 17.37 -12.99 9.37
N TYR A 59 18.51 -12.81 10.05
CA TYR A 59 18.76 -13.47 11.34
C TYR A 59 17.86 -12.96 12.46
N LYS A 60 17.52 -11.69 12.49
CA LYS A 60 16.66 -11.11 13.54
C LYS A 60 15.29 -11.78 13.54
N SER A 61 14.56 -11.75 12.43
CA SER A 61 13.23 -12.34 12.31
C SER A 61 13.25 -13.85 12.45
N PHE A 62 14.29 -14.53 11.94
CA PHE A 62 14.51 -15.95 12.17
C PHE A 62 14.59 -16.27 13.67
N SER A 63 15.37 -15.51 14.45
CA SER A 63 15.55 -15.72 15.88
C SER A 63 14.27 -15.45 16.67
N GLU A 64 13.47 -14.47 16.27
CA GLU A 64 12.17 -14.14 16.86
C GLU A 64 11.18 -15.28 16.66
N VAL A 65 11.08 -15.83 15.44
CA VAL A 65 10.19 -16.97 15.13
C VAL A 65 10.65 -18.24 15.82
N LEU A 66 11.96 -18.49 15.86
CA LEU A 66 12.51 -19.68 16.53
C LEU A 66 12.20 -19.71 18.04
N LYS A 67 12.22 -18.54 18.71
CA LYS A 67 11.95 -18.40 20.15
C LYS A 67 10.45 -18.28 20.46
N GLY A 68 9.72 -17.50 19.64
CA GLY A 68 8.32 -17.17 19.90
C GLY A 68 7.32 -18.17 19.32
N GLY A 69 7.72 -18.97 18.35
CA GLY A 69 6.85 -19.95 17.69
C GLY A 69 5.75 -19.35 16.79
N GLN A 70 5.69 -18.03 16.66
CA GLN A 70 4.73 -17.35 15.81
C GLN A 70 5.35 -17.02 14.44
N GLU A 71 4.57 -17.18 13.37
CA GLU A 71 5.00 -16.81 12.04
C GLU A 71 5.10 -15.29 11.88
N ILE A 72 6.03 -14.86 11.04
CA ILE A 72 6.14 -13.47 10.59
C ILE A 72 5.92 -13.46 9.08
N SER A 73 4.96 -12.67 8.60
CA SER A 73 4.62 -12.57 7.18
C SER A 73 4.75 -11.14 6.67
N GLY A 74 5.15 -10.98 5.39
CA GLY A 74 5.15 -9.69 4.70
C GLY A 74 6.25 -8.72 5.15
N SER A 75 7.32 -9.19 5.77
CA SER A 75 8.46 -8.35 6.16
C SER A 75 9.23 -7.86 4.93
N ILE A 76 9.27 -6.55 4.70
CA ILE A 76 9.96 -5.97 3.53
C ILE A 76 11.44 -5.78 3.87
N LEU A 77 12.32 -6.39 3.08
CA LEU A 77 13.76 -6.38 3.27
C LEU A 77 14.48 -6.09 1.94
N THR A 78 15.60 -5.39 2.00
CA THR A 78 16.48 -5.23 0.83
C THR A 78 17.69 -6.17 0.96
N ILE A 79 17.92 -6.99 -0.05
CA ILE A 79 19.07 -7.89 -0.09
C ILE A 79 20.35 -7.06 -0.36
N PRO A 80 21.33 -7.05 0.55
CA PRO A 80 22.56 -6.34 0.35
C PRO A 80 23.28 -6.79 -0.93
N LYS A 81 23.94 -5.88 -1.63
CA LYS A 81 24.75 -6.11 -2.87
C LYS A 81 23.95 -6.40 -4.15
N SER A 82 22.75 -6.95 -4.11
CA SER A 82 21.90 -7.16 -5.30
C SER A 82 20.87 -6.05 -5.50
N ASN A 83 20.60 -5.26 -4.45
CA ASN A 83 19.60 -4.19 -4.43
C ASN A 83 18.18 -4.70 -4.80
N ILE A 84 17.91 -5.98 -4.55
CA ILE A 84 16.61 -6.62 -4.72
C ILE A 84 15.80 -6.37 -3.46
N THR A 85 14.57 -5.88 -3.60
CA THR A 85 13.64 -5.78 -2.49
C THR A 85 12.73 -7.01 -2.47
N VAL A 86 12.67 -7.66 -1.31
CA VAL A 86 11.87 -8.87 -1.11
C VAL A 86 10.83 -8.69 -0.01
N SER A 87 9.68 -9.31 -0.19
CA SER A 87 8.75 -9.62 0.88
C SER A 87 9.15 -10.96 1.48
N ALA A 88 9.51 -10.99 2.75
CA ALA A 88 9.98 -12.17 3.45
C ALA A 88 8.91 -12.69 4.42
N SER A 89 8.67 -14.01 4.40
CA SER A 89 7.83 -14.69 5.39
C SER A 89 8.65 -15.77 6.09
N PHE A 90 8.44 -15.92 7.40
CA PHE A 90 9.16 -16.83 8.28
C PHE A 90 8.14 -17.73 8.99
N VAL A 91 8.18 -19.03 8.71
CA VAL A 91 7.22 -20.01 9.22
C VAL A 91 7.97 -21.06 10.04
N PRO A 92 7.61 -21.28 11.33
CA PRO A 92 8.25 -22.30 12.15
C PRO A 92 7.87 -23.70 11.67
N VAL A 93 8.84 -24.60 11.64
CA VAL A 93 8.63 -26.03 11.40
C VAL A 93 8.58 -26.76 12.73
N VAL A 94 7.40 -27.27 13.09
CA VAL A 94 7.19 -27.96 14.35
C VAL A 94 7.19 -29.46 14.14
N VAL A 95 8.04 -30.18 14.88
CA VAL A 95 8.12 -31.64 14.88
C VAL A 95 8.04 -32.11 16.33
N ASN A 96 7.12 -32.98 16.64
CA ASN A 96 6.89 -33.50 18.00
C ASN A 96 6.78 -32.41 19.07
N ASN A 97 5.98 -31.37 18.79
CA ASN A 97 5.79 -30.19 19.65
C ASN A 97 7.05 -29.30 19.86
N ASN A 98 8.13 -29.56 19.17
CA ASN A 98 9.34 -28.74 19.23
C ASN A 98 9.62 -28.05 17.89
N ILE A 99 10.11 -26.81 17.91
CA ILE A 99 10.49 -26.10 16.70
C ILE A 99 11.84 -26.68 16.22
N SER A 100 11.79 -27.37 15.09
CA SER A 100 12.98 -28.00 14.46
C SER A 100 13.76 -27.00 13.58
N GLY A 101 13.11 -25.91 13.18
CA GLY A 101 13.70 -24.87 12.35
C GLY A 101 12.66 -23.91 11.80
N VAL A 102 13.04 -23.11 10.82
CA VAL A 102 12.18 -22.10 10.18
C VAL A 102 12.32 -22.18 8.66
N VAL A 103 11.20 -22.19 7.96
CA VAL A 103 11.14 -21.97 6.51
C VAL A 103 11.02 -20.48 6.25
N ILE A 104 11.88 -19.96 5.39
CA ILE A 104 11.85 -18.55 4.94
C ILE A 104 11.52 -18.53 3.45
N THR A 105 10.48 -17.78 3.08
CA THR A 105 10.12 -17.48 1.70
C THR A 105 10.49 -16.03 1.37
N LEU A 106 11.07 -15.80 0.18
CA LEU A 106 11.51 -14.49 -0.31
C LEU A 106 10.87 -14.24 -1.68
N SER A 107 9.87 -13.38 -1.73
CA SER A 107 9.21 -12.96 -2.99
C SER A 107 9.83 -11.65 -3.47
N ASP A 108 10.35 -11.61 -4.69
CA ASP A 108 10.91 -10.39 -5.28
C ASP A 108 9.78 -9.40 -5.62
N ILE A 109 9.81 -8.26 -4.97
CA ILE A 109 8.84 -7.17 -5.17
C ILE A 109 9.48 -5.92 -5.77
N THR A 110 10.69 -6.03 -6.30
CA THR A 110 11.48 -4.88 -6.80
C THR A 110 10.73 -4.13 -7.91
N GLU A 111 10.14 -4.86 -8.86
CA GLU A 111 9.37 -4.25 -9.96
C GLU A 111 8.09 -3.57 -9.47
N ILE A 112 7.38 -4.21 -8.55
CA ILE A 112 6.17 -3.66 -7.95
C ILE A 112 6.49 -2.32 -7.27
N GLN A 113 7.56 -2.27 -6.47
CA GLN A 113 7.98 -1.03 -5.82
C GLN A 113 8.44 0.05 -6.80
N LYS A 114 9.10 -0.32 -7.89
CA LYS A 114 9.46 0.64 -8.94
C LYS A 114 8.21 1.26 -9.59
N LEU A 115 7.22 0.44 -9.92
CA LEU A 115 5.95 0.89 -10.50
C LEU A 115 5.18 1.80 -9.53
N GLU A 116 5.07 1.43 -8.24
CA GLU A 116 4.47 2.30 -7.21
C GLU A 116 5.18 3.67 -7.13
N ASN A 117 6.51 3.68 -7.16
CA ASN A 117 7.28 4.92 -7.11
C ASN A 117 7.09 5.76 -8.40
N GLN A 118 6.95 5.13 -9.56
CA GLN A 118 6.65 5.83 -10.81
C GLN A 118 5.24 6.45 -10.79
N ILE A 119 4.24 5.71 -10.32
CA ILE A 119 2.87 6.21 -10.14
C ILE A 119 2.89 7.40 -9.16
N ARG A 120 3.55 7.29 -8.02
CA ARG A 120 3.70 8.41 -7.07
C ARG A 120 4.32 9.65 -7.68
N ARG A 121 5.38 9.49 -8.48
CA ARG A 121 6.01 10.62 -9.18
C ARG A 121 5.05 11.26 -10.17
N SER A 122 4.37 10.47 -10.99
CA SER A 122 3.39 10.97 -11.95
C SER A 122 2.22 11.71 -11.27
N LEU A 123 1.69 11.20 -10.15
CA LEU A 123 0.66 11.87 -9.37
C LEU A 123 1.17 13.18 -8.76
N SER A 124 2.41 13.20 -8.26
CA SER A 124 3.05 14.41 -7.72
C SER A 124 3.27 15.47 -8.79
N GLU A 125 3.71 15.09 -9.99
CA GLU A 125 3.90 15.99 -11.13
C GLU A 125 2.59 16.62 -11.61
N LYS A 126 1.48 15.88 -11.51
CA LYS A 126 0.13 16.38 -11.79
C LYS A 126 -0.49 17.18 -10.64
N GLY A 127 0.21 17.37 -9.52
CA GLY A 127 -0.33 18.04 -8.33
C GLY A 127 -1.41 17.25 -7.58
N LEU A 128 -1.61 15.96 -7.91
CA LEU A 128 -2.63 15.09 -7.31
C LEU A 128 -2.11 14.31 -6.11
N ARG A 129 -1.37 14.95 -5.22
CA ARG A 129 -0.79 14.33 -4.03
C ARG A 129 -1.07 15.13 -2.77
N ALA A 130 -1.52 14.45 -1.73
CA ALA A 130 -1.60 15.03 -0.40
C ALA A 130 -0.18 15.25 0.17
N LYS A 131 0.07 16.46 0.67
CA LYS A 131 1.37 16.89 1.21
C LYS A 131 1.43 16.77 2.73
N TYR A 132 0.30 17.02 3.42
CA TYR A 132 0.21 17.17 4.85
C TYR A 132 -0.23 15.89 5.55
N THR A 133 0.26 15.70 6.76
CA THR A 133 -0.09 14.63 7.70
C THR A 133 -0.67 15.22 8.97
N PHE A 134 -1.21 14.40 9.87
CA PHE A 134 -1.67 14.88 11.17
C PHE A 134 -0.58 15.54 12.02
N ASP A 135 0.68 15.21 11.77
CA ASP A 135 1.82 15.79 12.50
C ASP A 135 2.12 17.23 12.07
N ASP A 136 1.60 17.65 10.90
CA ASP A 136 1.71 19.03 10.39
C ASP A 136 0.64 19.95 10.98
N ILE A 137 -0.37 19.42 11.72
CA ILE A 137 -1.43 20.20 12.36
C ILE A 137 -0.95 20.74 13.68
N ILE A 138 -0.50 22.01 13.67
CA ILE A 138 -0.03 22.70 14.90
C ILE A 138 -1.23 23.10 15.74
N HIS A 139 -1.33 22.61 16.96
CA HIS A 139 -2.41 22.89 17.88
C HIS A 139 -1.96 22.82 19.35
N LYS A 140 -2.81 23.34 20.26
CA LYS A 140 -2.60 23.29 21.72
C LYS A 140 -3.86 22.89 22.47
N SER A 141 -4.96 22.66 21.76
CA SER A 141 -6.27 22.43 22.36
C SER A 141 -6.54 20.92 22.44
N ALA A 142 -6.96 20.43 23.61
CA ALA A 142 -7.40 19.05 23.80
C ALA A 142 -8.60 18.67 22.91
N VAL A 143 -9.40 19.67 22.49
CA VAL A 143 -10.51 19.45 21.54
C VAL A 143 -9.96 19.06 20.16
N ILE A 144 -8.89 19.70 19.71
CA ILE A 144 -8.25 19.36 18.43
C ILE A 144 -7.54 18.01 18.54
N ASP A 145 -6.92 17.65 19.67
CA ASP A 145 -6.37 16.31 19.90
C ASP A 145 -7.45 15.23 19.70
N ALA A 146 -8.61 15.38 20.36
CA ALA A 146 -9.72 14.45 20.23
C ALA A 146 -10.28 14.40 18.79
N THR A 147 -10.25 15.53 18.06
CA THR A 147 -10.66 15.61 16.67
C THR A 147 -9.68 14.85 15.76
N ILE A 148 -8.39 14.99 15.97
CA ILE A 148 -7.35 14.26 15.25
C ILE A 148 -7.48 12.75 15.50
N ASP A 149 -7.68 12.32 16.75
CA ASP A 149 -7.87 10.91 17.07
C ASP A 149 -9.12 10.32 16.39
N THR A 150 -10.19 11.13 16.32
CA THR A 150 -11.40 10.76 15.61
C THR A 150 -11.14 10.65 14.11
N ALA A 151 -10.45 11.61 13.50
CA ALA A 151 -10.08 11.60 12.10
C ALA A 151 -9.19 10.41 11.74
N ARG A 152 -8.24 10.03 12.61
CA ARG A 152 -7.41 8.82 12.43
C ARG A 152 -8.25 7.53 12.39
N ARG A 153 -9.30 7.43 13.22
CA ARG A 153 -10.23 6.29 13.18
C ARG A 153 -11.01 6.23 11.88
N TYR A 154 -11.50 7.38 11.37
CA TYR A 154 -12.19 7.43 10.08
C TYR A 154 -11.24 7.14 8.91
N ALA A 155 -9.98 7.53 8.97
CA ALA A 155 -9.00 7.21 7.94
C ALA A 155 -8.78 5.70 7.74
N ALA A 156 -9.04 4.89 8.78
CA ALA A 156 -8.96 3.43 8.70
C ALA A 156 -10.21 2.77 8.08
N SER A 157 -11.27 3.55 7.79
CA SER A 157 -12.51 3.06 7.19
C SER A 157 -12.70 3.57 5.76
N ASP A 158 -13.56 2.90 4.98
CA ASP A 158 -13.96 3.34 3.63
C ASP A 158 -15.19 4.27 3.64
N SER A 159 -15.46 4.91 4.77
CA SER A 159 -16.61 5.81 4.94
C SER A 159 -16.39 7.17 4.29
N ASN A 160 -17.44 7.79 3.78
CA ASN A 160 -17.43 9.20 3.40
C ASN A 160 -17.28 10.06 4.66
N VAL A 161 -16.45 11.08 4.62
CA VAL A 161 -16.14 11.96 5.76
C VAL A 161 -16.57 13.37 5.44
N ILE A 162 -17.29 14.02 6.36
CA ILE A 162 -17.63 15.44 6.31
C ILE A 162 -16.78 16.16 7.36
N ILE A 163 -16.05 17.21 6.93
CA ILE A 163 -15.27 18.08 7.80
C ILE A 163 -16.00 19.41 7.92
N VAL A 164 -16.47 19.73 9.11
CA VAL A 164 -17.20 20.96 9.40
C VAL A 164 -16.30 21.94 10.16
N GLY A 165 -16.27 23.19 9.72
CA GLY A 165 -15.48 24.25 10.37
C GLY A 165 -15.57 25.56 9.59
N GLU A 166 -15.24 26.67 10.24
CA GLU A 166 -15.19 27.99 9.62
C GLU A 166 -14.11 28.05 8.51
N THR A 167 -14.22 29.04 7.64
CA THR A 167 -13.20 29.29 6.60
C THR A 167 -11.85 29.60 7.27
N GLY A 168 -10.78 29.01 6.74
CA GLY A 168 -9.42 29.21 7.26
C GLY A 168 -9.03 28.36 8.47
N THR A 169 -9.91 27.46 8.98
CA THR A 169 -9.60 26.59 10.14
C THR A 169 -8.73 25.37 9.80
N GLY A 170 -8.32 25.21 8.53
CA GLY A 170 -7.44 24.12 8.12
C GLY A 170 -8.17 22.83 7.70
N LYS A 171 -9.42 22.92 7.22
CA LYS A 171 -10.19 21.74 6.72
C LYS A 171 -9.40 20.92 5.69
N GLU A 172 -8.67 21.58 4.79
CA GLU A 172 -7.85 20.90 3.79
C GLU A 172 -6.68 20.13 4.42
N LEU A 173 -6.05 20.66 5.48
CA LEU A 173 -5.00 19.94 6.21
C LEU A 173 -5.55 18.62 6.79
N PHE A 174 -6.76 18.66 7.37
CA PHE A 174 -7.43 17.45 7.86
C PHE A 174 -7.73 16.48 6.74
N ALA A 175 -8.27 16.94 5.61
CA ALA A 175 -8.58 16.09 4.45
C ALA A 175 -7.33 15.38 3.92
N GLN A 176 -6.23 16.11 3.74
CA GLN A 176 -4.96 15.54 3.30
C GLN A 176 -4.37 14.56 4.35
N SER A 177 -4.49 14.89 5.64
CA SER A 177 -4.01 14.03 6.73
C SER A 177 -4.80 12.71 6.81
N ILE A 178 -6.13 12.78 6.64
CA ILE A 178 -7.00 11.59 6.56
C ILE A 178 -6.58 10.72 5.39
N HIS A 179 -6.39 11.29 4.20
CA HIS A 179 -5.91 10.55 3.03
C HIS A 179 -4.56 9.86 3.30
N ASN A 180 -3.57 10.58 3.82
CA ASN A 180 -2.24 10.05 4.09
C ASN A 180 -2.22 8.98 5.20
N ALA A 181 -3.23 8.95 6.08
CA ALA A 181 -3.40 7.92 7.11
C ALA A 181 -4.27 6.74 6.65
N SER A 182 -4.90 6.82 5.47
CA SER A 182 -5.82 5.81 4.96
C SER A 182 -5.13 4.69 4.19
N SER A 183 -5.89 3.62 3.88
CA SER A 183 -5.47 2.57 2.95
C SER A 183 -5.19 3.10 1.53
N ARG A 184 -5.76 4.27 1.17
CA ARG A 184 -5.66 4.91 -0.15
C ARG A 184 -4.51 5.93 -0.27
N LYS A 185 -3.64 6.03 0.72
CA LYS A 185 -2.50 6.99 0.78
C LYS A 185 -1.55 6.96 -0.42
N ASN A 186 -1.56 5.88 -1.19
CA ASN A 186 -0.74 5.72 -2.40
C ASN A 186 -1.49 6.13 -3.68
N GLY A 187 -2.81 6.35 -3.60
CA GLY A 187 -3.65 6.81 -4.68
C GLY A 187 -3.63 8.34 -4.86
N PRO A 188 -4.36 8.87 -5.85
CA PRO A 188 -4.46 10.30 -6.06
C PRO A 188 -5.24 11.00 -4.93
N PHE A 189 -4.80 12.21 -4.58
CA PHE A 189 -5.59 13.17 -3.78
C PHE A 189 -6.00 14.30 -4.71
N VAL A 190 -7.27 14.33 -5.07
CA VAL A 190 -7.85 15.35 -5.95
C VAL A 190 -8.66 16.32 -5.11
N ALA A 191 -8.37 17.60 -5.21
CA ALA A 191 -9.08 18.64 -4.47
C ALA A 191 -9.69 19.66 -5.44
N ILE A 192 -10.91 20.08 -5.14
CA ILE A 192 -11.60 21.15 -5.85
C ILE A 192 -12.38 22.01 -4.85
N ASN A 193 -12.32 23.33 -5.04
CA ASN A 193 -13.21 24.26 -4.34
C ASN A 193 -14.46 24.47 -5.20
N CYS A 194 -15.63 24.02 -4.67
CA CYS A 194 -16.88 24.05 -5.39
C CYS A 194 -17.43 25.48 -5.60
N ALA A 195 -17.08 26.43 -4.73
CA ALA A 195 -17.48 27.83 -4.86
C ALA A 195 -16.65 28.60 -5.90
N ALA A 196 -15.47 28.07 -6.28
CA ALA A 196 -14.56 28.77 -7.19
C ALA A 196 -15.00 28.72 -8.67
N LEU A 197 -15.96 27.86 -9.03
CA LEU A 197 -16.36 27.62 -10.42
C LEU A 197 -17.85 27.87 -10.62
N PRO A 198 -18.26 28.43 -11.77
CA PRO A 198 -19.65 28.45 -12.19
C PRO A 198 -20.21 27.03 -12.28
N GLU A 199 -21.52 26.85 -11.98
CA GLU A 199 -22.19 25.54 -11.89
C GLU A 199 -21.91 24.61 -13.09
N ASN A 200 -22.08 25.11 -14.33
CA ASN A 200 -21.87 24.31 -15.54
C ASN A 200 -20.42 23.82 -15.69
N LEU A 201 -19.46 24.64 -15.25
CA LEU A 201 -18.05 24.25 -15.26
C LEU A 201 -17.76 23.25 -14.15
N LEU A 202 -18.30 23.46 -12.95
CA LEU A 202 -18.16 22.53 -11.83
C LEU A 202 -18.69 21.13 -12.19
N GLU A 203 -19.89 21.05 -12.81
CA GLU A 203 -20.43 19.76 -13.26
C GLU A 203 -19.52 19.07 -14.27
N SER A 204 -19.02 19.82 -15.28
CA SER A 204 -18.12 19.27 -16.29
C SER A 204 -16.76 18.85 -15.72
N GLU A 205 -16.27 19.54 -14.67
CA GLU A 205 -15.07 19.13 -13.94
C GLU A 205 -15.33 17.85 -13.12
N LEU A 206 -16.40 17.81 -12.35
CA LEU A 206 -16.70 16.68 -11.45
C LEU A 206 -16.95 15.38 -12.23
N PHE A 207 -17.86 15.43 -13.21
CA PHE A 207 -18.37 14.24 -13.87
C PHE A 207 -17.74 13.99 -15.25
N GLY A 208 -17.03 14.96 -15.82
CA GLY A 208 -16.49 14.86 -17.17
C GLY A 208 -17.57 14.93 -18.25
N TYR A 209 -17.18 14.70 -19.50
CA TYR A 209 -18.09 14.62 -20.65
C TYR A 209 -17.44 13.88 -21.80
N VAL A 210 -18.28 13.29 -22.67
CA VAL A 210 -17.85 12.69 -23.93
C VAL A 210 -17.79 13.74 -25.05
N GLU A 211 -17.03 13.47 -26.09
CA GLU A 211 -16.98 14.33 -27.29
C GLU A 211 -18.38 14.55 -27.86
N GLY A 212 -18.71 15.80 -28.15
CA GLY A 212 -20.01 16.18 -28.72
C GLY A 212 -21.14 16.39 -27.67
N ALA A 213 -20.86 16.32 -26.40
CA ALA A 213 -21.88 16.51 -25.36
C ALA A 213 -22.54 17.91 -25.37
N PHE A 214 -21.79 18.93 -25.83
CA PHE A 214 -22.29 20.31 -26.01
C PHE A 214 -21.43 21.07 -27.03
N THR A 215 -21.93 22.21 -27.50
CA THR A 215 -21.21 23.10 -28.43
C THR A 215 -19.97 23.66 -27.75
N GLY A 216 -18.77 23.29 -28.22
CA GLY A 216 -17.49 23.67 -27.62
C GLY A 216 -16.81 22.57 -26.78
N SER A 217 -17.37 21.38 -26.74
CA SER A 217 -16.72 20.23 -26.12
C SER A 217 -15.38 19.90 -26.80
N VAL A 218 -14.37 19.54 -25.99
CA VAL A 218 -13.03 19.22 -26.50
C VAL A 218 -13.07 17.89 -27.25
N LYS A 219 -12.33 17.80 -28.36
CA LYS A 219 -12.18 16.58 -29.14
C LYS A 219 -11.57 15.49 -28.25
N GLY A 220 -12.25 14.34 -28.14
CA GLY A 220 -11.87 13.25 -27.23
C GLY A 220 -12.54 13.30 -25.84
N GLY A 221 -13.39 14.33 -25.54
CA GLY A 221 -14.07 14.45 -24.26
C GLY A 221 -13.16 14.93 -23.13
N LYS A 222 -13.64 14.85 -21.90
CA LYS A 222 -12.90 15.22 -20.68
C LYS A 222 -13.17 14.22 -19.55
N MET A 223 -12.11 13.69 -18.98
CA MET A 223 -12.16 12.85 -17.77
C MET A 223 -12.57 13.68 -16.57
N GLY A 224 -13.58 13.21 -15.80
CA GLY A 224 -14.06 13.87 -14.60
C GLY A 224 -13.15 13.67 -13.40
N LEU A 225 -13.29 14.56 -12.39
CA LEU A 225 -12.47 14.47 -11.16
C LEU A 225 -12.78 13.21 -10.35
N PHE A 226 -13.99 12.65 -10.40
CA PHE A 226 -14.32 11.36 -9.79
C PHE A 226 -13.48 10.24 -10.39
N GLU A 227 -13.35 10.22 -11.72
CA GLU A 227 -12.54 9.24 -12.43
C GLU A 227 -11.03 9.45 -12.15
N GLN A 228 -10.57 10.71 -12.11
CA GLN A 228 -9.19 11.05 -11.75
C GLN A 228 -8.83 10.64 -10.32
N ALA A 229 -9.81 10.66 -9.39
CA ALA A 229 -9.65 10.26 -7.99
C ALA A 229 -9.78 8.74 -7.78
N HIS A 230 -9.92 7.95 -8.85
CA HIS A 230 -10.10 6.50 -8.76
C HIS A 230 -8.98 5.83 -7.94
N GLY A 231 -9.38 4.99 -6.98
CA GLY A 231 -8.43 4.36 -6.05
C GLY A 231 -7.78 5.30 -5.03
N GLY A 232 -8.21 6.56 -4.99
CA GLY A 232 -7.69 7.61 -4.13
C GLY A 232 -8.75 8.32 -3.30
N THR A 233 -8.66 9.66 -3.22
CA THR A 233 -9.57 10.51 -2.45
C THR A 233 -9.93 11.75 -3.26
N LEU A 234 -11.22 12.07 -3.34
CA LEU A 234 -11.73 13.34 -3.84
C LEU A 234 -12.12 14.22 -2.65
N PHE A 235 -11.54 15.40 -2.55
CA PHE A 235 -11.89 16.43 -1.56
C PHE A 235 -12.69 17.56 -2.23
N LEU A 236 -13.92 17.73 -1.77
CA LEU A 236 -14.84 18.78 -2.22
C LEU A 236 -14.89 19.86 -1.14
N ASP A 237 -14.15 20.96 -1.32
CA ASP A 237 -14.22 22.09 -0.41
C ASP A 237 -15.46 22.94 -0.73
N GLU A 238 -16.03 23.56 0.29
CA GLU A 238 -17.23 24.39 0.21
C GLU A 238 -18.42 23.70 -0.48
N ILE A 239 -18.63 22.43 -0.15
CA ILE A 239 -19.70 21.58 -0.74
C ILE A 239 -21.10 22.15 -0.52
N GLY A 240 -21.31 23.02 0.47
CA GLY A 240 -22.57 23.70 0.71
C GLY A 240 -23.00 24.67 -0.39
N GLU A 241 -22.08 25.11 -1.22
CA GLU A 241 -22.35 26.10 -2.30
C GLU A 241 -22.82 25.45 -3.62
N ILE A 242 -22.85 24.11 -3.71
CA ILE A 242 -23.29 23.42 -4.93
C ILE A 242 -24.80 23.49 -5.11
N SER A 243 -25.25 23.61 -6.36
CA SER A 243 -26.67 23.65 -6.71
C SER A 243 -27.39 22.34 -6.40
N LEU A 244 -28.72 22.39 -6.24
CA LEU A 244 -29.55 21.21 -6.01
C LEU A 244 -29.43 20.17 -7.14
N SER A 245 -29.23 20.63 -8.40
CA SER A 245 -29.02 19.74 -9.54
C SER A 245 -27.74 18.94 -9.39
N THR A 246 -26.64 19.62 -9.03
CA THR A 246 -25.33 18.99 -8.80
C THR A 246 -25.36 18.07 -7.56
N GLN A 247 -26.09 18.46 -6.49
CA GLN A 247 -26.28 17.61 -5.31
C GLN A 247 -26.96 16.29 -5.67
N THR A 248 -27.98 16.31 -6.52
CA THR A 248 -28.68 15.10 -6.96
C THR A 248 -27.75 14.14 -7.73
N LYS A 249 -26.90 14.69 -8.61
CA LYS A 249 -25.89 13.89 -9.34
C LYS A 249 -24.84 13.32 -8.40
N LEU A 250 -24.35 14.14 -7.46
CA LEU A 250 -23.40 13.73 -6.45
C LEU A 250 -23.93 12.60 -5.58
N LEU A 251 -25.20 12.69 -5.16
CA LEU A 251 -25.84 11.66 -4.37
C LEU A 251 -25.86 10.29 -5.08
N ARG A 252 -26.15 10.28 -6.39
CA ARG A 252 -26.09 9.05 -7.20
C ARG A 252 -24.72 8.42 -7.19
N VAL A 253 -23.67 9.21 -7.47
CA VAL A 253 -22.29 8.71 -7.46
C VAL A 253 -21.91 8.15 -6.08
N LEU A 254 -22.34 8.78 -4.98
CA LEU A 254 -22.05 8.32 -3.62
C LEU A 254 -22.81 7.03 -3.24
N GLN A 255 -24.00 6.83 -3.78
CA GLN A 255 -24.86 5.67 -3.48
C GLN A 255 -24.55 4.48 -4.40
N GLU A 256 -24.44 4.74 -5.68
CA GLU A 256 -24.30 3.71 -6.72
C GLU A 256 -22.82 3.36 -6.97
N ARG A 257 -21.92 4.25 -6.57
CA ARG A 257 -20.45 4.15 -6.81
C ARG A 257 -20.09 4.05 -8.29
N GLU A 258 -20.96 4.60 -9.13
CA GLU A 258 -20.84 4.67 -10.59
C GLU A 258 -20.87 6.12 -11.07
#